data_6d2e1073597b1a9a3ee2c3a0c2582ab1
#
_entry.id   6d2e1073597b1a9a3ee2c3a0c2582ab1
#
_cell.length_a   1.000
_cell.length_b   1.000
_cell.length_c   1.000
_cell.angle_alpha   90.00
_cell.angle_beta   90.00
_cell.angle_gamma   90.00
#
_symmetry.space_group_name_H-M   'P 1'
#
loop_
_entity.id
_entity.type
_entity.pdbx_description
1 polymer ?
#
loop_
_entity_poly.entity_id
_entity_poly.type
_entity_poly.pdbx_seq_one_letter_code
_entity_poly.pdbx_strand_id
1 'polypeptide(L)'
;MYEYRSGYPSDIGIPSILWIAMGLQETDGMAGVYNRYQQTTFAEHDFQQEPAAQEGKEYIRERLREFRENPAMARDFFKRKLEDQWIEPLFSSLKATESFDTDGEPLSSGITSLYYGNIHETVWKLANYYQSIVYLAGFVLGIALCGRWWQKKEIPTALWLPLIGIVGGFLFSIIWEAQSRYVFPYYVFLILFVPMGLYETGRAISRLPKHRRKTTEQNQTQEESLREIA
;
A
#
# COMPACT_ATOMS: atom_id res chain seq x y z
N MET A 1 22.10 27.26 -2.19
CA MET A 1 22.49 26.84 -3.56
C MET A 1 21.40 27.10 -4.60
N TYR A 2 20.11 26.81 -4.29
CA TYR A 2 18.96 27.07 -5.16
C TYR A 2 18.77 28.58 -5.42
N GLU A 3 18.77 29.43 -4.39
CA GLU A 3 18.60 30.87 -4.45
C GLU A 3 19.69 31.54 -5.30
N TYR A 4 20.93 31.08 -5.19
CA TYR A 4 22.04 31.59 -5.98
C TYR A 4 21.88 31.34 -7.49
N ARG A 5 21.22 30.22 -7.86
CA ARG A 5 21.02 29.86 -9.28
C ARG A 5 19.75 30.42 -9.89
N SER A 6 18.66 30.50 -9.09
CA SER A 6 17.35 30.89 -9.58
C SER A 6 17.04 32.38 -9.39
N GLY A 7 17.72 33.05 -8.45
CA GLY A 7 17.42 34.43 -8.04
C GLY A 7 16.07 34.56 -7.28
N TYR A 8 15.41 33.43 -6.95
CA TYR A 8 14.18 33.43 -6.17
C TYR A 8 14.47 33.00 -4.74
N PRO A 9 13.76 33.58 -3.72
CA PRO A 9 13.82 33.09 -2.35
C PRO A 9 13.44 31.61 -2.25
N SER A 10 14.08 30.86 -1.36
CA SER A 10 13.79 29.43 -1.15
C SER A 10 12.49 29.18 -0.36
N ASP A 11 11.89 30.23 0.17
CA ASP A 11 10.75 30.23 1.10
C ASP A 11 9.42 30.66 0.49
N ILE A 12 9.25 30.52 -0.84
CA ILE A 12 8.02 30.92 -1.55
C ILE A 12 6.93 29.82 -1.49
N GLY A 13 7.31 28.59 -1.18
CA GLY A 13 6.41 27.43 -1.27
C GLY A 13 5.62 27.15 0.02
N ILE A 14 4.55 26.37 -0.10
CA ILE A 14 3.81 25.84 1.06
C ILE A 14 4.73 25.00 1.93
N PRO A 15 4.80 25.25 3.25
CA PRO A 15 5.62 24.46 4.16
C PRO A 15 5.26 22.97 4.13
N SER A 16 6.25 22.08 3.98
CA SER A 16 6.03 20.62 3.91
C SER A 16 5.40 20.04 5.18
N ILE A 17 5.53 20.73 6.32
CA ILE A 17 4.87 20.33 7.56
C ILE A 17 3.34 20.34 7.47
N LEU A 18 2.75 21.20 6.63
CA LEU A 18 1.31 21.25 6.40
C LEU A 18 0.80 20.02 5.63
N TRP A 19 1.63 19.42 4.77
CA TRP A 19 1.31 18.17 4.11
C TRP A 19 1.28 17.00 5.09
N ILE A 20 2.20 17.01 6.06
CA ILE A 20 2.20 16.03 7.14
C ILE A 20 0.99 16.22 8.05
N ALA A 21 0.66 17.46 8.42
CA ALA A 21 -0.53 17.78 9.20
C ALA A 21 -1.81 17.29 8.49
N MET A 22 -1.96 17.58 7.20
CA MET A 22 -3.06 17.08 6.37
C MET A 22 -3.10 15.54 6.35
N GLY A 23 -1.96 14.89 6.22
CA GLY A 23 -1.85 13.43 6.24
C GLY A 23 -2.29 12.77 7.55
N LEU A 24 -2.46 13.54 8.63
CA LEU A 24 -2.96 13.07 9.93
C LEU A 24 -4.41 13.47 10.20
N GLN A 25 -5.07 14.16 9.26
CA GLN A 25 -6.47 14.56 9.36
C GLN A 25 -7.43 13.44 8.90
N GLU A 26 -8.67 13.59 9.31
CA GLU A 26 -9.78 12.77 8.84
C GLU A 26 -10.80 13.69 8.18
N THR A 27 -11.22 13.36 6.97
CA THR A 27 -12.18 14.16 6.19
C THR A 27 -13.20 13.21 5.55
N ASP A 28 -14.49 13.45 5.79
CA ASP A 28 -15.59 12.62 5.26
C ASP A 28 -15.43 11.13 5.55
N GLY A 29 -14.90 10.78 6.74
CA GLY A 29 -14.64 9.42 7.15
C GLY A 29 -13.39 8.76 6.54
N MET A 30 -12.65 9.48 5.69
CA MET A 30 -11.41 9.03 5.07
C MET A 30 -10.20 9.56 5.83
N ALA A 31 -9.21 8.70 6.06
CA ALA A 31 -8.04 9.01 6.87
C ALA A 31 -6.87 9.51 6.02
N GLY A 32 -6.41 10.73 6.27
CA GLY A 32 -5.21 11.31 5.66
C GLY A 32 -5.31 11.68 4.19
N VAL A 33 -6.53 11.79 3.66
CA VAL A 33 -6.75 12.16 2.24
C VAL A 33 -6.54 13.66 2.01
N TYR A 34 -6.35 14.00 0.74
CA TYR A 34 -6.23 15.39 0.31
C TYR A 34 -7.52 16.18 0.58
N ASN A 35 -7.42 17.26 1.37
CA ASN A 35 -8.54 18.10 1.78
C ASN A 35 -8.26 19.62 1.64
N ARG A 36 -7.18 19.99 0.96
CA ARG A 36 -6.71 21.36 0.77
C ARG A 36 -6.19 22.07 2.04
N TYR A 37 -6.11 21.41 3.18
CA TYR A 37 -5.64 22.02 4.43
C TYR A 37 -4.38 22.84 4.26
N GLN A 38 -3.36 22.29 3.58
CA GLN A 38 -2.09 22.99 3.38
C GLN A 38 -2.21 24.28 2.56
N GLN A 39 -3.16 24.35 1.62
CA GLN A 39 -3.41 25.55 0.82
C GLN A 39 -4.19 26.58 1.61
N THR A 40 -5.24 26.13 2.31
CA THR A 40 -6.12 26.99 3.12
C THR A 40 -5.32 27.63 4.26
N THR A 41 -4.61 26.83 5.06
CA THR A 41 -3.79 27.33 6.17
C THR A 41 -2.70 28.30 5.67
N PHE A 42 -2.05 27.99 4.53
CA PHE A 42 -1.05 28.89 3.99
C PHE A 42 -1.62 30.22 3.52
N ALA A 43 -2.83 30.23 2.94
CA ALA A 43 -3.52 31.44 2.53
C ALA A 43 -4.05 32.26 3.75
N GLU A 44 -4.54 31.60 4.79
CA GLU A 44 -4.98 32.22 6.04
C GLU A 44 -3.87 32.96 6.78
N HIS A 45 -2.63 32.54 6.57
CA HIS A 45 -1.43 33.22 7.08
C HIS A 45 -0.79 34.16 6.05
N ASP A 46 -1.57 34.73 5.12
CA ASP A 46 -1.08 35.66 4.10
C ASP A 46 0.15 35.14 3.33
N PHE A 47 0.18 33.84 3.07
CA PHE A 47 1.29 33.14 2.39
C PHE A 47 2.62 33.24 3.11
N GLN A 48 2.62 33.46 4.42
CA GLN A 48 3.83 33.47 5.26
C GLN A 48 4.16 32.08 5.77
N GLN A 49 5.39 31.62 5.49
CA GLN A 49 5.80 30.26 5.82
C GLN A 49 5.85 29.99 7.32
N GLU A 50 6.48 30.88 8.10
CA GLU A 50 6.73 30.62 9.51
C GLU A 50 5.45 30.48 10.34
N PRO A 51 4.45 31.39 10.28
CA PRO A 51 3.21 31.25 11.03
C PRO A 51 2.40 30.04 10.55
N ALA A 52 2.31 29.79 9.24
CA ALA A 52 1.63 28.60 8.71
C ALA A 52 2.31 27.29 9.16
N ALA A 53 3.63 27.23 9.13
CA ALA A 53 4.39 26.08 9.61
C ALA A 53 4.20 25.86 11.12
N GLN A 54 4.08 26.93 11.91
CA GLN A 54 3.85 26.84 13.33
C GLN A 54 2.48 26.22 13.64
N GLU A 55 1.42 26.64 12.93
CA GLU A 55 0.09 26.04 13.05
C GLU A 55 0.13 24.53 12.70
N GLY A 56 0.79 24.17 11.60
CA GLY A 56 0.95 22.76 11.22
C GLY A 56 1.67 21.93 12.30
N LYS A 57 2.71 22.48 12.93
CA LYS A 57 3.42 21.81 14.04
C LYS A 57 2.53 21.63 15.27
N GLU A 58 1.72 22.63 15.59
CA GLU A 58 0.79 22.58 16.72
C GLU A 58 -0.29 21.52 16.47
N TYR A 59 -0.89 21.52 15.28
CA TYR A 59 -1.85 20.50 14.88
C TYR A 59 -1.27 19.07 15.00
N ILE A 60 -0.08 18.83 14.46
CA ILE A 60 0.57 17.51 14.54
C ILE A 60 0.80 17.11 16.01
N ARG A 61 1.26 18.03 16.85
CA ARG A 61 1.51 17.76 18.28
C ARG A 61 0.23 17.37 19.00
N GLU A 62 -0.85 18.08 18.73
CA GLU A 62 -2.15 17.77 19.31
C GLU A 62 -2.69 16.42 18.83
N ARG A 63 -2.64 16.16 17.52
CA ARG A 63 -3.08 14.90 16.94
C ARG A 63 -2.30 13.69 17.48
N LEU A 64 -1.00 13.82 17.63
CA LEU A 64 -0.16 12.77 18.25
C LEU A 64 -0.48 12.57 19.74
N ARG A 65 -0.89 13.64 20.45
CA ARG A 65 -1.38 13.53 21.84
C ARG A 65 -2.68 12.73 21.89
N GLU A 66 -3.66 13.05 21.02
CA GLU A 66 -4.93 12.31 20.91
C GLU A 66 -4.70 10.83 20.62
N PHE A 67 -3.81 10.51 19.68
CA PHE A 67 -3.45 9.13 19.34
C PHE A 67 -2.83 8.38 20.52
N ARG A 68 -2.04 9.06 21.34
CA ARG A 68 -1.46 8.47 22.55
C ARG A 68 -2.50 8.25 23.64
N GLU A 69 -3.42 9.19 23.82
CA GLU A 69 -4.51 9.10 24.79
C GLU A 69 -5.55 8.05 24.39
N ASN A 70 -5.77 7.86 23.08
CA ASN A 70 -6.68 6.87 22.54
C ASN A 70 -6.02 5.97 21.48
N PRO A 71 -5.26 4.94 21.89
CA PRO A 71 -4.59 4.02 20.97
C PRO A 71 -5.54 3.23 20.05
N ALA A 72 -6.79 3.05 20.45
CA ALA A 72 -7.80 2.38 19.62
C ALA A 72 -8.15 3.25 18.40
N MET A 73 -8.37 4.55 18.61
CA MET A 73 -8.59 5.53 17.56
C MET A 73 -7.38 5.63 16.62
N ALA A 74 -6.17 5.70 17.17
CA ALA A 74 -4.95 5.72 16.38
C ALA A 74 -4.84 4.50 15.45
N ARG A 75 -5.06 3.30 16.01
CA ARG A 75 -5.02 2.05 15.24
C ARG A 75 -6.06 2.02 14.12
N ASP A 76 -7.27 2.46 14.40
CA ASP A 76 -8.34 2.52 13.40
C ASP A 76 -8.02 3.53 12.29
N PHE A 77 -7.53 4.72 12.65
CA PHE A 77 -7.10 5.75 11.72
C PHE A 77 -6.01 5.23 10.77
N PHE A 78 -4.90 4.69 11.31
CA PHE A 78 -3.81 4.20 10.48
C PHE A 78 -4.18 2.94 9.70
N LYS A 79 -5.06 2.08 10.23
CA LYS A 79 -5.60 0.94 9.49
C LYS A 79 -6.35 1.41 8.25
N ARG A 80 -7.34 2.29 8.38
CA ARG A 80 -8.11 2.84 7.24
C ARG A 80 -7.19 3.56 6.26
N LYS A 81 -6.29 4.39 6.76
CA LYS A 81 -5.31 5.11 5.95
C LYS A 81 -4.44 4.18 5.08
N LEU A 82 -3.97 3.08 5.63
CA LEU A 82 -3.15 2.11 4.91
C LEU A 82 -4.00 1.25 3.96
N GLU A 83 -5.21 0.86 4.36
CA GLU A 83 -6.14 0.13 3.51
C GLU A 83 -6.48 0.93 2.25
N ASP A 84 -6.84 2.21 2.38
CA ASP A 84 -7.18 3.10 1.25
C ASP A 84 -6.01 3.29 0.27
N GLN A 85 -4.77 3.21 0.76
CA GLN A 85 -3.59 3.37 -0.09
C GLN A 85 -3.14 2.06 -0.73
N TRP A 86 -3.08 0.96 0.05
CA TRP A 86 -2.38 -0.27 -0.36
C TRP A 86 -3.32 -1.35 -0.90
N ILE A 87 -4.63 -1.29 -0.62
CA ILE A 87 -5.58 -2.32 -1.03
C ILE A 87 -6.35 -1.94 -2.31
N GLU A 88 -6.36 -0.68 -2.71
CA GLU A 88 -7.02 -0.24 -3.93
C GLU A 88 -6.25 -0.74 -5.17
N PRO A 89 -6.80 -1.71 -5.95
CA PRO A 89 -6.03 -2.46 -6.94
C PRO A 89 -5.81 -1.72 -8.26
N LEU A 90 -6.53 -0.62 -8.50
CA LEU A 90 -6.42 0.21 -9.69
C LEU A 90 -5.60 1.48 -9.47
N PHE A 91 -5.06 1.68 -8.25
CA PHE A 91 -4.23 2.83 -7.89
C PHE A 91 -4.86 4.18 -8.26
N SER A 92 -6.16 4.31 -8.02
CA SER A 92 -6.98 5.49 -8.37
C SER A 92 -6.91 5.89 -9.85
N SER A 93 -6.48 5.00 -10.76
CA SER A 93 -6.31 5.35 -12.17
C SER A 93 -7.65 5.73 -12.83
N LEU A 94 -8.71 4.98 -12.58
CA LEU A 94 -10.03 5.30 -13.12
C LEU A 94 -10.61 6.56 -12.46
N LYS A 95 -10.54 6.68 -11.13
CA LYS A 95 -11.02 7.87 -10.41
C LYS A 95 -10.29 9.14 -10.84
N ALA A 96 -8.99 9.07 -11.09
CA ALA A 96 -8.22 10.23 -11.54
C ALA A 96 -8.61 10.68 -12.94
N THR A 97 -8.96 9.77 -13.84
CA THR A 97 -9.38 10.09 -15.21
C THR A 97 -10.84 10.49 -15.32
N GLU A 98 -11.71 10.06 -14.39
CA GLU A 98 -13.11 10.48 -14.32
C GLU A 98 -13.26 12.00 -14.09
N SER A 99 -12.32 12.60 -13.37
CA SER A 99 -12.32 14.04 -13.09
C SER A 99 -11.91 14.92 -14.27
N PHE A 100 -11.41 14.34 -15.36
CA PHE A 100 -11.23 15.06 -16.62
C PHE A 100 -12.56 15.06 -17.36
N ASP A 101 -13.42 16.02 -17.01
CA ASP A 101 -14.67 16.26 -17.69
C ASP A 101 -14.39 16.59 -19.15
N THR A 102 -14.96 15.80 -20.03
CA THR A 102 -14.84 15.96 -21.47
C THR A 102 -15.88 16.97 -21.97
N ASP A 103 -15.79 18.22 -21.56
CA ASP A 103 -16.58 19.37 -22.09
C ASP A 103 -18.07 19.07 -22.40
N GLY A 104 -18.71 18.17 -21.62
CA GLY A 104 -20.11 17.77 -21.79
C GLY A 104 -20.38 16.76 -22.92
N GLU A 105 -19.37 16.26 -23.59
CA GLU A 105 -19.54 15.17 -24.60
C GLU A 105 -19.79 13.82 -23.88
N PRO A 106 -20.83 13.08 -24.30
CA PRO A 106 -21.12 11.80 -23.68
C PRO A 106 -19.99 10.78 -23.93
N LEU A 107 -19.50 10.17 -22.86
CA LEU A 107 -18.54 9.09 -22.92
C LEU A 107 -19.06 7.95 -23.79
N SER A 108 -18.20 7.33 -24.59
CA SER A 108 -18.59 6.13 -25.36
C SER A 108 -19.10 5.03 -24.44
N SER A 109 -20.00 4.18 -24.92
CA SER A 109 -20.60 3.10 -24.12
C SER A 109 -19.56 2.15 -23.51
N GLY A 110 -18.44 1.92 -24.20
CA GLY A 110 -17.32 1.12 -23.67
C GLY A 110 -16.62 1.81 -22.52
N ILE A 111 -16.37 3.10 -22.62
CA ILE A 111 -15.76 3.89 -21.54
C ILE A 111 -16.71 3.99 -20.34
N THR A 112 -17.99 4.26 -20.57
CA THR A 112 -19.00 4.27 -19.50
C THR A 112 -19.06 2.95 -18.75
N SER A 113 -18.99 1.81 -19.48
CA SER A 113 -18.99 0.48 -18.86
C SER A 113 -17.71 0.20 -18.06
N LEU A 114 -16.58 0.78 -18.47
CA LEU A 114 -15.31 0.69 -17.73
C LEU A 114 -15.35 1.46 -16.40
N TYR A 115 -16.02 2.61 -16.36
CA TYR A 115 -16.09 3.44 -15.16
C TYR A 115 -17.22 3.01 -14.20
N TYR A 116 -18.39 2.63 -14.71
CA TYR A 116 -19.61 2.48 -13.92
C TYR A 116 -20.34 1.15 -14.13
N GLY A 117 -19.88 0.30 -15.06
CA GLY A 117 -20.60 -0.90 -15.48
C GLY A 117 -19.90 -2.22 -15.14
N ASN A 118 -20.36 -3.28 -15.78
CA ASN A 118 -19.88 -4.64 -15.58
C ASN A 118 -18.39 -4.84 -15.90
N ILE A 119 -17.85 -4.03 -16.81
CA ILE A 119 -16.41 -4.08 -17.15
C ILE A 119 -15.60 -3.59 -15.96
N HIS A 120 -16.04 -2.51 -15.28
CA HIS A 120 -15.40 -2.00 -14.07
C HIS A 120 -15.25 -3.10 -13.00
N GLU A 121 -16.36 -3.76 -12.69
CA GLU A 121 -16.36 -4.82 -11.66
C GLU A 121 -15.41 -5.97 -12.02
N THR A 122 -15.41 -6.38 -13.29
CA THR A 122 -14.53 -7.43 -13.79
C THR A 122 -13.06 -7.04 -13.70
N VAL A 123 -12.71 -5.84 -14.18
CA VAL A 123 -11.34 -5.30 -14.14
C VAL A 123 -10.88 -5.16 -12.69
N TRP A 124 -11.73 -4.62 -11.82
CA TRP A 124 -11.43 -4.47 -10.40
C TRP A 124 -11.15 -5.81 -9.72
N LYS A 125 -12.00 -6.82 -9.96
CA LYS A 125 -11.81 -8.19 -9.42
C LYS A 125 -10.50 -8.82 -9.91
N LEU A 126 -10.22 -8.73 -11.20
CA LEU A 126 -8.99 -9.28 -11.77
C LEU A 126 -7.74 -8.57 -11.20
N ALA A 127 -7.78 -7.24 -11.12
CA ALA A 127 -6.70 -6.45 -10.53
C ALA A 127 -6.48 -6.80 -9.05
N ASN A 128 -7.58 -6.99 -8.28
CA ASN A 128 -7.53 -7.37 -6.88
C ASN A 128 -6.93 -8.78 -6.68
N TYR A 129 -7.30 -9.76 -7.51
CA TYR A 129 -6.66 -11.08 -7.48
C TYR A 129 -5.17 -11.00 -7.79
N TYR A 130 -4.80 -10.25 -8.83
CA TYR A 130 -3.41 -10.05 -9.21
C TYR A 130 -2.62 -9.38 -8.07
N GLN A 131 -3.16 -8.30 -7.50
CA GLN A 131 -2.56 -7.59 -6.37
C GLN A 131 -2.36 -8.52 -5.16
N SER A 132 -3.36 -9.36 -4.86
CA SER A 132 -3.28 -10.32 -3.76
C SER A 132 -2.16 -11.36 -3.97
N ILE A 133 -1.96 -11.83 -5.21
CA ILE A 133 -0.85 -12.73 -5.54
C ILE A 133 0.49 -12.03 -5.33
N VAL A 134 0.63 -10.77 -5.78
CA VAL A 134 1.86 -10.00 -5.61
C VAL A 134 2.19 -9.80 -4.13
N TYR A 135 1.21 -9.42 -3.31
CA TYR A 135 1.41 -9.24 -1.87
C TYR A 135 1.74 -10.54 -1.16
N LEU A 136 1.05 -11.64 -1.49
CA LEU A 136 1.34 -12.95 -0.91
C LEU A 136 2.75 -13.42 -1.26
N ALA A 137 3.16 -13.30 -2.53
CA ALA A 137 4.50 -13.67 -2.97
C ALA A 137 5.57 -12.81 -2.29
N GLY A 138 5.35 -11.48 -2.18
CA GLY A 138 6.22 -10.56 -1.47
C GLY A 138 6.34 -10.91 0.02
N PHE A 139 5.24 -11.27 0.67
CA PHE A 139 5.20 -11.69 2.07
C PHE A 139 5.98 -13.00 2.31
N VAL A 140 5.77 -14.01 1.46
CA VAL A 140 6.53 -15.28 1.53
C VAL A 140 8.01 -15.05 1.34
N LEU A 141 8.40 -14.22 0.36
CA LEU A 141 9.79 -13.85 0.18
C LEU A 141 10.35 -13.12 1.40
N GLY A 142 9.60 -12.18 1.97
CA GLY A 142 9.97 -11.46 3.20
C GLY A 142 10.28 -12.42 4.34
N ILE A 143 9.43 -13.42 4.59
CA ILE A 143 9.66 -14.48 5.59
C ILE A 143 10.94 -15.26 5.25
N ALA A 144 11.15 -15.63 4.00
CA ALA A 144 12.33 -16.37 3.57
C ALA A 144 13.62 -15.55 3.77
N LEU A 145 13.60 -14.25 3.46
CA LEU A 145 14.73 -13.33 3.68
C LEU A 145 15.02 -13.13 5.18
N CYS A 146 13.99 -12.95 6.01
CA CYS A 146 14.15 -12.90 7.46
C CYS A 146 14.76 -14.20 8.01
N GLY A 147 14.31 -15.35 7.52
CA GLY A 147 14.90 -16.63 7.89
C GLY A 147 16.37 -16.78 7.47
N ARG A 148 16.75 -16.27 6.30
CA ARG A 148 18.15 -16.23 5.84
C ARG A 148 18.99 -15.31 6.73
N TRP A 149 18.50 -14.12 7.00
CA TRP A 149 19.13 -13.17 7.90
C TRP A 149 19.40 -13.76 9.28
N TRP A 150 18.40 -14.40 9.87
CA TRP A 150 18.52 -15.05 11.18
C TRP A 150 19.58 -16.18 11.16
N GLN A 151 19.66 -16.92 10.06
CA GLN A 151 20.67 -17.96 9.85
C GLN A 151 22.04 -17.41 9.44
N LYS A 152 22.23 -16.09 9.44
CA LYS A 152 23.48 -15.42 8.99
C LYS A 152 23.90 -15.80 7.57
N LYS A 153 22.94 -16.12 6.69
CA LYS A 153 23.18 -16.40 5.28
C LYS A 153 23.17 -15.10 4.49
N GLU A 154 23.97 -15.05 3.45
CA GLU A 154 24.01 -13.89 2.57
C GLU A 154 22.68 -13.64 1.87
N ILE A 155 22.29 -12.37 1.81
CA ILE A 155 21.19 -11.87 1.00
C ILE A 155 21.80 -11.19 -0.22
N PRO A 156 21.41 -11.55 -1.45
CA PRO A 156 21.93 -10.92 -2.66
C PRO A 156 21.79 -9.39 -2.60
N THR A 157 22.88 -8.68 -2.87
CA THR A 157 22.93 -7.22 -2.79
C THR A 157 21.88 -6.55 -3.68
N ALA A 158 21.56 -7.14 -4.84
CA ALA A 158 20.56 -6.64 -5.77
C ALA A 158 19.14 -6.54 -5.16
N LEU A 159 18.84 -7.27 -4.08
CA LEU A 159 17.54 -7.22 -3.41
C LEU A 159 17.40 -6.05 -2.45
N TRP A 160 18.51 -5.45 -2.01
CA TRP A 160 18.46 -4.38 -1.01
C TRP A 160 17.83 -3.11 -1.54
N LEU A 161 18.12 -2.71 -2.78
CA LEU A 161 17.59 -1.47 -3.35
C LEU A 161 16.07 -1.47 -3.43
N PRO A 162 15.40 -2.45 -4.07
CA PRO A 162 13.94 -2.50 -4.10
C PRO A 162 13.33 -2.73 -2.71
N LEU A 163 14.00 -3.48 -1.82
CA LEU A 163 13.51 -3.67 -0.45
C LEU A 163 13.50 -2.37 0.35
N ILE A 164 14.58 -1.58 0.26
CA ILE A 164 14.66 -0.25 0.89
C ILE A 164 13.59 0.67 0.30
N GLY A 165 13.38 0.62 -1.02
CA GLY A 165 12.32 1.38 -1.68
C GLY A 165 10.92 1.04 -1.16
N ILE A 166 10.58 -0.24 -1.04
CA ILE A 166 9.30 -0.72 -0.51
C ILE A 166 9.11 -0.28 0.95
N VAL A 167 10.10 -0.54 1.80
CA VAL A 167 10.03 -0.17 3.23
C VAL A 167 9.97 1.35 3.39
N GLY A 168 10.79 2.10 2.66
CA GLY A 168 10.77 3.57 2.68
C GLY A 168 9.43 4.13 2.21
N GLY A 169 8.86 3.59 1.14
CA GLY A 169 7.55 3.97 0.64
C GLY A 169 6.42 3.65 1.62
N PHE A 170 6.48 2.50 2.28
CA PHE A 170 5.53 2.13 3.33
C PHE A 170 5.60 3.12 4.51
N LEU A 171 6.79 3.43 5.01
CA LEU A 171 6.98 4.39 6.08
C LEU A 171 6.52 5.80 5.67
N PHE A 172 6.81 6.21 4.44
CA PHE A 172 6.35 7.48 3.90
C PHE A 172 4.81 7.55 3.85
N SER A 173 4.13 6.47 3.44
CA SER A 173 2.67 6.42 3.37
C SER A 173 1.97 6.55 4.74
N ILE A 174 2.67 6.28 5.84
CA ILE A 174 2.12 6.46 7.19
C ILE A 174 1.95 7.96 7.52
N ILE A 175 2.90 8.79 7.11
CA ILE A 175 2.95 10.21 7.52
C ILE A 175 2.43 11.17 6.45
N TRP A 176 2.47 10.80 5.18
CA TRP A 176 2.09 11.65 4.05
C TRP A 176 0.60 11.50 3.69
N GLU A 177 0.13 12.30 2.74
CA GLU A 177 -1.21 12.21 2.14
C GLU A 177 -1.54 10.77 1.70
N ALA A 178 -2.76 10.31 2.01
CA ALA A 178 -3.25 9.00 1.59
C ALA A 178 -3.77 9.05 0.15
N GLN A 179 -3.03 8.46 -0.75
CA GLN A 179 -3.42 8.28 -2.16
C GLN A 179 -2.84 6.96 -2.70
N SER A 180 -3.67 6.09 -3.23
CA SER A 180 -3.23 4.78 -3.75
C SER A 180 -2.25 4.91 -4.91
N ARG A 181 -2.36 5.95 -5.75
CA ARG A 181 -1.40 6.22 -6.85
C ARG A 181 0.04 6.41 -6.38
N TYR A 182 0.27 6.86 -5.14
CA TYR A 182 1.63 7.03 -4.61
C TYR A 182 2.27 5.70 -4.21
N VAL A 183 1.46 4.65 -4.01
CA VAL A 183 1.94 3.31 -3.73
C VAL A 183 2.39 2.57 -4.99
N PHE A 184 1.89 2.96 -6.15
CA PHE A 184 2.18 2.28 -7.42
C PHE A 184 3.68 2.04 -7.71
N PRO A 185 4.61 2.99 -7.51
CA PRO A 185 6.03 2.75 -7.72
C PRO A 185 6.59 1.64 -6.81
N TYR A 186 6.13 1.57 -5.57
CA TYR A 186 6.55 0.55 -4.61
C TYR A 186 5.95 -0.81 -4.94
N TYR A 187 4.74 -0.82 -5.49
CA TYR A 187 4.10 -2.01 -6.00
C TYR A 187 4.85 -2.61 -7.19
N VAL A 188 5.39 -1.76 -8.08
CA VAL A 188 6.28 -2.22 -9.16
C VAL A 188 7.52 -2.93 -8.61
N PHE A 189 8.11 -2.43 -7.53
CA PHE A 189 9.20 -3.15 -6.86
C PHE A 189 8.77 -4.49 -6.28
N LEU A 190 7.54 -4.60 -5.74
CA LEU A 190 7.00 -5.87 -5.26
C LEU A 190 6.83 -6.90 -6.39
N ILE A 191 6.43 -6.47 -7.60
CA ILE A 191 6.30 -7.35 -8.75
C ILE A 191 7.63 -8.04 -9.07
N LEU A 192 8.76 -7.36 -8.91
CA LEU A 192 10.09 -7.95 -9.14
C LEU A 192 10.37 -9.12 -8.19
N PHE A 193 9.73 -9.16 -7.04
CA PHE A 193 9.89 -10.23 -6.04
C PHE A 193 8.95 -11.43 -6.25
N VAL A 194 7.93 -11.30 -7.11
CA VAL A 194 6.94 -12.37 -7.34
C VAL A 194 7.58 -13.69 -7.77
N PRO A 195 8.49 -13.76 -8.76
CA PRO A 195 9.10 -15.03 -9.17
C PRO A 195 9.85 -15.70 -8.01
N MET A 196 10.54 -14.91 -7.19
CA MET A 196 11.29 -15.40 -6.04
C MET A 196 10.37 -15.90 -4.92
N GLY A 197 9.29 -15.17 -4.63
CA GLY A 197 8.28 -15.56 -3.66
C GLY A 197 7.56 -16.84 -4.07
N LEU A 198 7.20 -16.98 -5.34
CA LEU A 198 6.60 -18.21 -5.87
C LEU A 198 7.58 -19.40 -5.79
N TYR A 199 8.87 -19.19 -6.08
CA TYR A 199 9.89 -20.21 -5.92
C TYR A 199 10.01 -20.69 -4.46
N GLU A 200 10.08 -19.78 -3.49
CA GLU A 200 10.15 -20.14 -2.07
C GLU A 200 8.85 -20.81 -1.59
N THR A 201 7.68 -20.40 -2.11
CA THR A 201 6.41 -21.09 -1.85
C THR A 201 6.45 -22.54 -2.34
N GLY A 202 6.84 -22.77 -3.58
CA GLY A 202 6.98 -24.13 -4.14
C GLY A 202 7.96 -25.00 -3.33
N ARG A 203 9.08 -24.41 -2.90
CA ARG A 203 10.07 -25.06 -2.05
C ARG A 203 9.52 -25.39 -0.65
N ALA A 204 8.70 -24.52 -0.06
CA ALA A 204 8.06 -24.77 1.22
C ALA A 204 7.04 -25.91 1.12
N ILE A 205 6.21 -25.91 0.08
CA ILE A 205 5.21 -26.95 -0.18
C ILE A 205 5.89 -28.33 -0.40
N SER A 206 6.99 -28.37 -1.14
CA SER A 206 7.72 -29.62 -1.40
C SER A 206 8.36 -30.23 -0.15
N ARG A 207 8.58 -29.43 0.89
CA ARG A 207 9.13 -29.88 2.19
C ARG A 207 8.07 -30.33 3.19
N LEU A 208 6.77 -30.09 2.91
CA LEU A 208 5.71 -30.59 3.76
C LEU A 208 5.75 -32.13 3.73
N PRO A 209 5.78 -32.79 4.90
CA PRO A 209 5.83 -34.27 4.95
C PRO A 209 4.62 -34.84 4.23
N LYS A 210 4.85 -35.78 3.31
CA LYS A 210 3.81 -36.53 2.58
C LYS A 210 3.03 -37.49 3.52
N HIS A 211 2.69 -37.02 4.70
CA HIS A 211 2.07 -37.85 5.76
C HIS A 211 0.66 -38.35 5.41
N ARG A 212 -0.02 -37.75 4.43
CA ARG A 212 -1.41 -38.10 4.10
C ARG A 212 -1.54 -39.27 3.10
N ARG A 213 -0.52 -39.58 2.31
CA ARG A 213 -0.64 -40.66 1.33
C ARG A 213 -0.48 -42.06 1.94
N LYS A 214 0.38 -42.21 2.94
CA LYS A 214 0.62 -43.53 3.57
C LYS A 214 -0.57 -44.04 4.37
N THR A 215 -1.35 -43.17 4.99
CA THR A 215 -2.52 -43.58 5.79
C THR A 215 -3.68 -44.09 4.91
N THR A 216 -3.85 -43.53 3.72
CA THR A 216 -4.89 -43.97 2.77
C THR A 216 -4.50 -45.28 2.13
N GLU A 217 -3.26 -45.49 1.76
CA GLU A 217 -2.78 -46.79 1.21
C GLU A 217 -2.79 -47.88 2.26
N GLN A 218 -2.43 -47.63 3.52
CA GLN A 218 -2.53 -48.59 4.60
C GLN A 218 -3.98 -48.97 4.94
N ASN A 219 -4.87 -48.01 4.94
CA ASN A 219 -6.32 -48.29 5.19
C ASN A 219 -6.94 -49.07 4.03
N GLN A 220 -6.58 -48.79 2.78
CA GLN A 220 -7.08 -49.57 1.62
C GLN A 220 -6.54 -51.02 1.65
N THR A 221 -5.28 -51.21 1.94
CA THR A 221 -4.68 -52.57 2.04
C THR A 221 -5.31 -53.38 3.20
N GLN A 222 -5.68 -52.70 4.30
CA GLN A 222 -6.30 -53.33 5.44
C GLN A 222 -7.79 -53.68 5.15
N GLU A 223 -8.51 -52.84 4.41
CA GLU A 223 -9.86 -53.14 3.96
C GLU A 223 -9.90 -54.30 2.91
N GLU A 224 -8.92 -54.35 2.00
CA GLU A 224 -8.79 -55.45 1.04
C GLU A 224 -8.49 -56.76 1.73
N SER A 225 -7.59 -56.80 2.71
CA SER A 225 -7.27 -58.02 3.46
C SER A 225 -8.43 -58.50 4.31
N LEU A 226 -9.32 -57.62 4.82
CA LEU A 226 -10.51 -58.00 5.55
C LEU A 226 -11.62 -58.52 4.64
N ARG A 227 -11.64 -58.14 3.38
CA ARG A 227 -12.60 -58.70 2.38
C ARG A 227 -12.19 -60.06 1.84
N GLU A 228 -10.90 -60.40 1.85
CA GLU A 228 -10.44 -61.74 1.45
C GLU A 228 -10.65 -62.79 2.53
N ILE A 229 -10.88 -62.40 3.78
CA ILE A 229 -11.08 -63.33 4.93
C ILE A 229 -12.59 -63.55 5.24
N ALA A 230 -13.48 -62.76 4.63
CA ALA A 230 -14.94 -62.89 4.81
C ALA A 230 -15.61 -63.61 3.65
#